data_6f40d27de2f906c7071038a334d8baeb
#
_entry.id   6f40d27de2f906c7071038a334d8baeb
#
_cell.length_a   1.000
_cell.length_b   1.000
_cell.length_c   1.000
_cell.angle_alpha   90.00
_cell.angle_beta   90.00
_cell.angle_gamma   90.00
#
_symmetry.space_group_name_H-M   'P 1'
#
loop_
_entity.id
_entity.type
_entity.pdbx_description
1 polymer ?
#
loop_
_entity_poly.entity_id
_entity_poly.type
_entity_poly.pdbx_seq_one_letter_code
_entity_poly.pdbx_strand_id
1 'polypeptide(L)'
;MSPVNEVRVAWPGARQGPAPEAPHWSDVAHWMRPGTLQLVGQPPLSLYIHLPWCLKKCPYCDFNSHEWREPGGAALPEQAYLDALRADLQASLPLIWGRAVHSVFIGGGTPSLFSPEAIDRLLGDVRALVRLDADAEITLEANPGTFEKDRFRAFRQAGVTRLSIGVQSFNDAHLSALGRVHDGAQARAAVEEAARAFDTFNLDIMYALPGQTLADCEADLRTALGFQPPHISIYHLTIEPNTVFAKYPPRVPEDDDAYAMLDRITELTGAAGLARYEVSAYARAGHRSRHNQNYWQFGDYLGIGAGAHSKLSFAH
;
A
#
# COMPACT_ATOMS: atom_id res chain seq x y z
N MET A 1 12.87 -22.25 6.50
CA MET A 1 11.41 -22.25 6.46
C MET A 1 10.93 -22.21 7.90
N SER A 2 10.64 -21.03 8.43
CA SER A 2 10.02 -20.91 9.75
C SER A 2 8.54 -21.24 9.61
N PRO A 3 7.95 -21.98 10.56
CA PRO A 3 6.54 -22.31 10.50
C PRO A 3 5.71 -21.03 10.58
N VAL A 4 4.72 -20.92 9.71
CA VAL A 4 3.68 -19.91 9.79
C VAL A 4 3.01 -20.11 11.15
N ASN A 5 3.05 -19.11 12.03
CA ASN A 5 2.28 -19.13 13.27
C ASN A 5 0.79 -19.13 12.90
N GLU A 6 0.19 -20.32 12.89
CA GLU A 6 -1.25 -20.45 12.84
C GLU A 6 -1.84 -19.80 14.09
N VAL A 7 -2.65 -18.77 13.90
CA VAL A 7 -3.48 -18.21 14.95
C VAL A 7 -4.56 -19.26 15.27
N ARG A 8 -4.34 -20.06 16.32
CA ARG A 8 -5.34 -21.01 16.80
C ARG A 8 -6.25 -20.32 17.78
N VAL A 9 -7.53 -20.24 17.45
CA VAL A 9 -8.59 -19.89 18.40
C VAL A 9 -8.85 -21.12 19.27
N ALA A 10 -8.49 -21.05 20.57
CA ALA A 10 -8.76 -22.14 21.50
C ALA A 10 -10.22 -22.07 22.00
N TRP A 11 -10.99 -23.13 21.80
CA TRP A 11 -12.33 -23.27 22.36
C TRP A 11 -12.25 -23.70 23.82
N PRO A 12 -13.04 -23.12 24.74
CA PRO A 12 -13.05 -23.59 26.14
C PRO A 12 -13.55 -25.02 26.22
N GLY A 13 -12.88 -25.82 27.03
CA GLY A 13 -12.93 -27.25 27.22
C GLY A 13 -14.29 -27.93 27.12
N ALA A 14 -14.28 -29.09 26.48
CA ALA A 14 -15.41 -29.96 26.22
C ALA A 14 -16.07 -30.45 27.53
N ARG A 15 -17.31 -30.05 27.77
CA ARG A 15 -18.24 -30.81 28.62
C ARG A 15 -18.89 -31.87 27.75
N GLN A 16 -18.99 -33.11 28.28
CA GLN A 16 -19.71 -34.23 27.65
C GLN A 16 -21.22 -33.95 27.68
N GLY A 17 -21.73 -33.41 26.60
CA GLY A 17 -23.13 -33.22 26.22
C GLY A 17 -23.16 -32.97 24.70
N PRO A 18 -24.30 -33.10 23.99
CA PRO A 18 -24.34 -32.70 22.59
C PRO A 18 -23.77 -31.28 22.52
N ALA A 19 -22.70 -31.13 21.74
CA ALA A 19 -22.04 -29.82 21.58
C ALA A 19 -23.12 -28.80 21.17
N PRO A 20 -23.27 -27.68 21.88
CA PRO A 20 -24.14 -26.62 21.38
C PRO A 20 -23.70 -26.29 19.96
N GLU A 21 -24.65 -26.14 19.04
CA GLU A 21 -24.35 -25.71 17.70
C GLU A 21 -23.46 -24.45 17.79
N ALA A 22 -22.31 -24.48 17.10
CA ALA A 22 -21.43 -23.35 17.08
C ALA A 22 -22.21 -22.12 16.56
N PRO A 23 -22.13 -20.97 17.24
CA PRO A 23 -22.86 -19.78 16.81
C PRO A 23 -22.48 -19.43 15.38
N HIS A 24 -23.48 -19.10 14.57
CA HIS A 24 -23.25 -18.73 13.19
C HIS A 24 -22.34 -17.49 13.14
N TRP A 25 -21.42 -17.44 12.16
CA TRP A 25 -20.46 -16.32 12.01
C TRP A 25 -21.13 -14.93 11.95
N SER A 26 -22.40 -14.84 11.53
CA SER A 26 -23.21 -13.60 11.50
C SER A 26 -23.74 -13.18 12.88
N ASP A 27 -23.61 -13.99 13.93
CA ASP A 27 -23.97 -13.61 15.29
C ASP A 27 -22.91 -12.71 15.92
N VAL A 28 -22.82 -11.48 15.40
CA VAL A 28 -21.86 -10.47 15.87
C VAL A 28 -21.99 -10.21 17.37
N ALA A 29 -23.23 -10.21 17.90
CA ALA A 29 -23.47 -9.97 19.33
C ALA A 29 -22.89 -11.07 20.21
N HIS A 30 -22.87 -12.32 19.74
CA HIS A 30 -22.20 -13.43 20.44
C HIS A 30 -20.69 -13.23 20.44
N TRP A 31 -20.08 -12.95 19.29
CA TRP A 31 -18.63 -12.83 19.14
C TRP A 31 -18.04 -11.61 19.87
N MET A 32 -18.83 -10.55 20.04
CA MET A 32 -18.40 -9.35 20.76
C MET A 32 -18.48 -9.47 22.29
N ARG A 33 -18.99 -10.58 22.85
CA ARG A 33 -19.01 -10.77 24.31
C ARG A 33 -17.59 -10.96 24.84
N PRO A 34 -17.23 -10.29 25.96
CA PRO A 34 -15.93 -10.50 26.60
C PRO A 34 -15.67 -11.99 26.88
N GLY A 35 -14.47 -12.45 26.58
CA GLY A 35 -14.06 -13.85 26.79
C GLY A 35 -14.55 -14.86 25.73
N THR A 36 -15.33 -14.44 24.72
CA THR A 36 -15.77 -15.34 23.63
C THR A 36 -14.63 -15.63 22.67
N LEU A 37 -13.81 -14.64 22.34
CA LEU A 37 -12.60 -14.77 21.53
C LEU A 37 -11.39 -14.60 22.45
N GLN A 38 -10.49 -15.58 22.43
CA GLN A 38 -9.21 -15.51 23.14
C GLN A 38 -8.07 -15.56 22.10
N LEU A 39 -7.31 -14.48 22.04
CA LEU A 39 -6.10 -14.45 21.21
C LEU A 39 -5.02 -15.26 21.93
N VAL A 40 -4.48 -16.28 21.25
CA VAL A 40 -3.33 -17.07 21.75
C VAL A 40 -2.05 -16.24 21.83
N GLY A 41 -1.99 -15.14 21.07
CA GLY A 41 -0.92 -14.15 21.05
C GLY A 41 -1.38 -12.88 20.37
N GLN A 42 -0.60 -11.81 20.51
CA GLN A 42 -0.87 -10.57 19.78
C GLN A 42 -0.59 -10.75 18.28
N PRO A 43 -1.46 -10.24 17.39
CA PRO A 43 -1.21 -10.26 15.95
C PRO A 43 0.11 -9.56 15.58
N PRO A 44 0.73 -9.88 14.43
CA PRO A 44 1.87 -9.11 13.93
C PRO A 44 1.55 -7.62 13.84
N LEU A 45 2.54 -6.75 14.08
CA LEU A 45 2.35 -5.29 14.06
C LEU A 45 3.09 -4.67 12.88
N SER A 46 2.38 -3.87 12.10
CA SER A 46 2.91 -2.98 11.07
C SER A 46 2.82 -1.52 11.49
N LEU A 47 3.67 -0.66 10.94
CA LEU A 47 3.60 0.79 11.07
C LEU A 47 3.19 1.38 9.71
N TYR A 48 2.15 2.22 9.70
CA TYR A 48 1.76 3.04 8.55
C TYR A 48 2.08 4.50 8.84
N ILE A 49 2.77 5.16 7.92
CA ILE A 49 3.16 6.57 8.04
C ILE A 49 2.51 7.34 6.89
N HIS A 50 1.69 8.32 7.24
CA HIS A 50 0.95 9.12 6.27
C HIS A 50 1.68 10.42 5.94
N LEU A 51 2.04 10.61 4.66
CA LEU A 51 2.60 11.85 4.12
C LEU A 51 1.59 12.44 3.13
N PRO A 52 0.89 13.55 3.47
CA PRO A 52 -0.36 13.91 2.80
C PRO A 52 -0.21 14.69 1.49
N TRP A 53 0.98 15.12 1.09
CA TRP A 53 1.13 16.03 -0.02
C TRP A 53 1.33 15.35 -1.38
N CYS A 54 0.70 15.97 -2.41
CA CYS A 54 0.88 15.65 -3.83
C CYS A 54 1.28 16.92 -4.58
N LEU A 55 1.95 16.79 -5.72
CA LEU A 55 2.13 17.91 -6.66
C LEU A 55 0.79 18.32 -7.27
N LYS A 56 -0.06 17.32 -7.56
CA LYS A 56 -1.41 17.50 -8.09
C LYS A 56 -2.28 16.34 -7.59
N LYS A 57 -3.48 16.66 -7.09
CA LYS A 57 -4.44 15.64 -6.69
C LYS A 57 -5.17 15.10 -7.93
N CYS A 58 -5.11 13.78 -8.12
CA CYS A 58 -5.77 13.10 -9.23
C CYS A 58 -7.30 13.15 -9.06
N PRO A 59 -8.08 13.28 -10.16
CA PRO A 59 -9.53 13.44 -10.11
C PRO A 59 -10.29 12.21 -9.57
N TYR A 60 -9.67 11.05 -9.55
CA TYR A 60 -10.24 9.80 -9.01
C TYR A 60 -9.83 9.51 -7.55
N CYS A 61 -8.85 10.24 -7.01
CA CYS A 61 -8.22 9.91 -5.72
C CYS A 61 -9.11 10.33 -4.54
N ASP A 62 -9.51 9.36 -3.72
CA ASP A 62 -10.28 9.53 -2.47
C ASP A 62 -9.39 9.60 -1.23
N PHE A 63 -8.07 9.34 -1.37
CA PHE A 63 -7.15 9.38 -0.23
C PHE A 63 -7.11 10.76 0.44
N ASN A 64 -6.74 10.78 1.72
CA ASN A 64 -6.49 12.02 2.46
C ASN A 64 -5.19 12.68 1.96
N SER A 65 -5.20 13.08 0.69
CA SER A 65 -4.07 13.71 0.01
C SER A 65 -4.43 15.13 -0.40
N HIS A 66 -3.45 16.03 -0.32
CA HIS A 66 -3.61 17.45 -0.54
C HIS A 66 -2.58 17.97 -1.53
N GLU A 67 -3.03 18.75 -2.50
CA GLU A 67 -2.13 19.40 -3.43
C GLU A 67 -1.28 20.44 -2.69
N TRP A 68 0.04 20.29 -2.75
CA TRP A 68 0.94 21.30 -2.23
C TRP A 68 0.99 22.48 -3.19
N ARG A 69 0.41 23.58 -2.77
CA ARG A 69 0.48 24.86 -3.47
C ARG A 69 1.45 25.73 -2.71
N GLU A 70 2.63 25.93 -3.27
CA GLU A 70 3.68 26.75 -2.67
C GLU A 70 3.17 28.17 -2.32
N PRO A 71 2.87 28.50 -1.05
CA PRO A 71 2.57 29.87 -0.68
C PRO A 71 3.85 30.68 -0.80
N GLY A 72 3.95 31.51 -1.85
CA GLY A 72 5.14 32.36 -2.07
C GLY A 72 6.43 31.62 -2.46
N GLY A 73 6.35 30.40 -3.04
CA GLY A 73 7.52 29.61 -3.44
C GLY A 73 8.19 28.83 -2.29
N ALA A 74 7.48 28.59 -1.19
CA ALA A 74 8.01 27.85 -0.06
C ALA A 74 8.11 26.34 -0.34
N ALA A 75 9.25 25.71 -0.02
CA ALA A 75 9.41 24.27 -0.03
C ALA A 75 8.42 23.56 0.92
N LEU A 76 8.23 22.23 0.75
CA LEU A 76 7.45 21.42 1.68
C LEU A 76 7.93 21.63 3.13
N PRO A 77 7.04 21.73 4.12
CA PRO A 77 7.40 21.93 5.52
C PRO A 77 7.90 20.63 6.16
N GLU A 78 8.88 19.97 5.52
CA GLU A 78 9.36 18.64 5.89
C GLU A 78 9.70 18.54 7.37
N GLN A 79 10.55 19.46 7.88
CA GLN A 79 11.05 19.38 9.25
C GLN A 79 9.94 19.51 10.30
N ALA A 80 9.02 20.48 10.09
CA ALA A 80 7.90 20.67 11.00
C ALA A 80 6.95 19.46 11.01
N TYR A 81 6.75 18.84 9.83
CA TYR A 81 5.90 17.66 9.74
C TYR A 81 6.56 16.43 10.36
N LEU A 82 7.87 16.24 10.18
CA LEU A 82 8.63 15.18 10.82
C LEU A 82 8.63 15.32 12.35
N ASP A 83 8.73 16.55 12.88
CA ASP A 83 8.59 16.80 14.32
C ASP A 83 7.22 16.38 14.83
N ALA A 84 6.16 16.69 14.08
CA ALA A 84 4.79 16.27 14.40
C ALA A 84 4.60 14.74 14.33
N LEU A 85 5.15 14.08 13.30
CA LEU A 85 5.12 12.61 13.18
C LEU A 85 5.85 11.93 14.35
N ARG A 86 7.01 12.48 14.73
CA ARG A 86 7.76 11.98 15.89
C ARG A 86 6.95 12.12 17.18
N ALA A 87 6.29 13.26 17.39
CA ALA A 87 5.44 13.49 18.57
C ALA A 87 4.23 12.55 18.58
N ASP A 88 3.60 12.32 17.42
CA ASP A 88 2.48 11.40 17.26
C ASP A 88 2.90 9.95 17.57
N LEU A 89 4.04 9.51 17.03
CA LEU A 89 4.61 8.20 17.35
C LEU A 89 4.91 8.04 18.84
N GLN A 90 5.53 9.07 19.46
CA GLN A 90 5.83 9.05 20.90
C GLN A 90 4.57 8.93 21.76
N ALA A 91 3.52 9.67 21.40
CA ALA A 91 2.23 9.60 22.10
C ALA A 91 1.56 8.23 21.95
N SER A 92 1.82 7.53 20.83
CA SER A 92 1.23 6.23 20.51
C SER A 92 2.01 5.04 21.10
N LEU A 93 3.25 5.22 21.60
CA LEU A 93 4.08 4.13 22.13
C LEU A 93 3.40 3.29 23.23
N PRO A 94 2.63 3.86 24.17
CA PRO A 94 1.94 3.05 25.18
C PRO A 94 0.96 2.02 24.60
N LEU A 95 0.42 2.27 23.40
CA LEU A 95 -0.53 1.38 22.73
C LEU A 95 0.12 0.12 22.14
N ILE A 96 1.41 0.18 21.84
CA ILE A 96 2.16 -0.89 21.16
C ILE A 96 3.31 -1.43 22.00
N TRP A 97 3.32 -1.17 23.29
CA TRP A 97 4.39 -1.44 24.24
C TRP A 97 5.20 -2.72 23.97
N GLY A 98 6.49 -2.53 23.64
CA GLY A 98 7.45 -3.64 23.45
C GLY A 98 7.20 -4.55 22.24
N ARG A 99 6.17 -4.31 21.46
CA ARG A 99 5.87 -5.10 20.25
C ARG A 99 6.88 -4.81 19.15
N ALA A 100 7.29 -5.86 18.44
CA ALA A 100 8.13 -5.72 17.27
C ALA A 100 7.29 -5.28 16.06
N VAL A 101 7.84 -4.35 15.27
CA VAL A 101 7.26 -3.87 14.00
C VAL A 101 7.91 -4.61 12.85
N HIS A 102 7.14 -5.38 12.08
CA HIS A 102 7.61 -6.25 10.99
C HIS A 102 7.64 -5.56 9.63
N SER A 103 6.84 -4.50 9.47
CA SER A 103 6.83 -3.70 8.25
C SER A 103 6.50 -2.24 8.53
N VAL A 104 7.07 -1.35 7.72
CA VAL A 104 6.75 0.07 7.68
C VAL A 104 6.27 0.40 6.27
N PHE A 105 5.13 1.08 6.17
CA PHE A 105 4.60 1.55 4.90
C PHE A 105 4.45 3.07 4.96
N ILE A 106 5.16 3.77 4.09
CA ILE A 106 5.14 5.22 3.97
C ILE A 106 4.32 5.56 2.74
N GLY A 107 3.10 6.05 2.97
CA GLY A 107 2.10 6.27 1.93
C GLY A 107 1.29 7.55 2.12
N GLY A 108 0.19 7.65 1.37
CA GLY A 108 -0.81 8.70 1.51
C GLY A 108 -0.98 9.60 0.30
N GLY A 109 -0.22 10.68 0.18
CA GLY A 109 -0.16 11.52 -1.01
C GLY A 109 0.91 11.04 -1.98
N THR A 110 2.07 11.66 -1.92
CA THR A 110 3.25 11.29 -2.72
C THR A 110 4.49 11.38 -1.82
N PRO A 111 4.78 10.33 -1.05
CA PRO A 111 5.91 10.32 -0.12
C PRO A 111 7.26 10.63 -0.75
N SER A 112 7.46 10.26 -2.01
CA SER A 112 8.69 10.55 -2.77
C SER A 112 8.95 12.04 -3.04
N LEU A 113 8.00 12.93 -2.73
CA LEU A 113 8.22 14.38 -2.74
C LEU A 113 9.16 14.83 -1.61
N PHE A 114 9.18 14.10 -0.49
CA PHE A 114 10.11 14.40 0.59
C PHE A 114 11.54 14.14 0.17
N SER A 115 12.46 14.94 0.70
CA SER A 115 13.88 14.75 0.45
C SER A 115 14.39 13.42 1.01
N PRO A 116 15.43 12.83 0.42
CA PRO A 116 16.07 11.63 0.98
C PRO A 116 16.53 11.82 2.41
N GLU A 117 17.01 13.02 2.76
CA GLU A 117 17.43 13.41 4.11
C GLU A 117 16.25 13.42 5.09
N ALA A 118 15.07 13.85 4.62
CA ALA A 118 13.84 13.79 5.41
C ALA A 118 13.40 12.35 5.66
N ILE A 119 13.48 11.48 4.67
CA ILE A 119 13.17 10.05 4.82
C ILE A 119 14.18 9.35 5.72
N ASP A 120 15.47 9.67 5.62
CA ASP A 120 16.51 9.14 6.52
C ASP A 120 16.24 9.54 7.98
N ARG A 121 15.94 10.82 8.22
CA ARG A 121 15.54 11.32 9.55
C ARG A 121 14.31 10.58 10.07
N LEU A 122 13.25 10.44 9.25
CA LEU A 122 12.02 9.75 9.62
C LEU A 122 12.30 8.31 10.05
N LEU A 123 13.08 7.57 9.26
CA LEU A 123 13.43 6.19 9.58
C LEU A 123 14.37 6.09 10.79
N GLY A 124 15.23 7.09 11.01
CA GLY A 124 16.03 7.25 12.22
C GLY A 124 15.16 7.41 13.47
N ASP A 125 14.15 8.29 13.41
CA ASP A 125 13.17 8.48 14.50
C ASP A 125 12.36 7.22 14.77
N VAL A 126 11.91 6.50 13.74
CA VAL A 126 11.22 5.21 13.89
C VAL A 126 12.11 4.19 14.60
N ARG A 127 13.37 4.01 14.15
CA ARG A 127 14.31 3.06 14.77
C ARG A 127 14.65 3.41 16.23
N ALA A 128 14.62 4.69 16.57
CA ALA A 128 14.90 5.16 17.94
C ALA A 128 13.72 4.93 18.89
N LEU A 129 12.49 4.90 18.39
CA LEU A 129 11.27 4.89 19.19
C LEU A 129 10.58 3.51 19.26
N VAL A 130 10.66 2.71 18.19
CA VAL A 130 10.01 1.39 18.16
C VAL A 130 11.03 0.26 17.95
N ARG A 131 10.67 -0.92 18.41
CA ARG A 131 11.42 -2.14 18.12
C ARG A 131 11.14 -2.56 16.68
N LEU A 132 11.94 -2.06 15.75
CA LEU A 132 11.87 -2.45 14.34
C LEU A 132 12.65 -3.74 14.12
N ASP A 133 12.06 -4.73 13.46
CA ASP A 133 12.76 -5.96 13.10
C ASP A 133 13.93 -5.69 12.16
N ALA A 134 14.99 -6.45 12.30
CA ALA A 134 16.21 -6.27 11.50
C ALA A 134 15.96 -6.49 9.98
N ASP A 135 14.98 -7.33 9.64
CA ASP A 135 14.56 -7.64 8.28
C ASP A 135 13.20 -7.01 7.92
N ALA A 136 12.76 -5.97 8.64
CA ALA A 136 11.50 -5.30 8.37
C ALA A 136 11.43 -4.81 6.92
N GLU A 137 10.29 -5.06 6.27
CA GLU A 137 9.99 -4.46 4.99
C GLU A 137 9.65 -2.97 5.18
N ILE A 138 10.39 -2.08 4.53
CA ILE A 138 10.15 -0.64 4.56
C ILE A 138 9.79 -0.20 3.15
N THR A 139 8.49 0.03 2.92
CA THR A 139 7.95 0.45 1.63
C THR A 139 7.76 1.96 1.59
N LEU A 140 8.16 2.58 0.48
CA LEU A 140 7.89 3.99 0.15
C LEU A 140 7.08 4.06 -1.13
N GLU A 141 5.96 4.78 -1.12
CA GLU A 141 5.22 5.13 -2.34
C GLU A 141 5.92 6.25 -3.11
N ALA A 142 6.00 6.07 -4.43
CA ALA A 142 6.62 7.02 -5.33
C ALA A 142 5.80 7.22 -6.60
N ASN A 143 5.86 8.43 -7.17
CA ASN A 143 5.39 8.69 -8.51
C ASN A 143 6.55 8.64 -9.51
N PRO A 144 6.31 8.29 -10.79
CA PRO A 144 7.35 8.24 -11.81
C PRO A 144 7.70 9.62 -12.39
N GLY A 145 7.86 10.64 -11.53
CA GLY A 145 8.28 11.97 -11.95
C GLY A 145 9.78 12.10 -12.18
N THR A 146 10.20 13.17 -12.85
CA THR A 146 11.60 13.39 -13.22
C THR A 146 12.52 13.52 -12.00
N PHE A 147 12.03 14.18 -10.93
CA PHE A 147 12.82 14.38 -9.72
C PHE A 147 12.91 13.14 -8.85
N GLU A 148 11.88 12.31 -8.87
CA GLU A 148 11.78 11.19 -7.95
C GLU A 148 12.72 10.05 -8.33
N LYS A 149 12.87 9.75 -9.63
CA LYS A 149 13.75 8.67 -10.10
C LYS A 149 15.21 8.87 -9.65
N ASP A 150 15.70 10.10 -9.66
CA ASP A 150 17.08 10.41 -9.28
C ASP A 150 17.32 10.25 -7.77
N ARG A 151 16.24 10.19 -6.97
CA ARG A 151 16.27 9.99 -5.50
C ARG A 151 16.16 8.53 -5.08
N PHE A 152 15.79 7.61 -5.95
CA PHE A 152 15.52 6.21 -5.57
C PHE A 152 16.71 5.54 -4.89
N ARG A 153 17.94 5.77 -5.39
CA ARG A 153 19.16 5.27 -4.73
C ARG A 153 19.36 5.89 -3.34
N ALA A 154 19.08 7.17 -3.21
CA ALA A 154 19.20 7.85 -1.92
C ALA A 154 18.14 7.34 -0.92
N PHE A 155 16.91 7.06 -1.35
CA PHE A 155 15.92 6.40 -0.51
C PHE A 155 16.36 4.99 -0.08
N ARG A 156 17.00 4.23 -1.00
CA ARG A 156 17.58 2.93 -0.65
C ARG A 156 18.67 3.06 0.42
N GLN A 157 19.53 4.08 0.31
CA GLN A 157 20.57 4.38 1.29
C GLN A 157 20.00 4.82 2.64
N ALA A 158 18.91 5.59 2.66
CA ALA A 158 18.17 5.96 3.86
C ALA A 158 17.54 4.75 4.58
N GLY A 159 17.46 3.61 3.89
CA GLY A 159 16.96 2.35 4.47
C GLY A 159 15.59 1.92 4.00
N VAL A 160 15.03 2.53 2.96
CA VAL A 160 13.88 1.99 2.24
C VAL A 160 14.28 0.68 1.59
N THR A 161 13.48 -0.38 1.77
CA THR A 161 13.79 -1.71 1.23
C THR A 161 12.96 -2.06 0.00
N ARG A 162 11.82 -1.36 -0.20
CA ARG A 162 10.87 -1.60 -1.28
C ARG A 162 10.26 -0.29 -1.77
N LEU A 163 10.13 -0.11 -3.09
CA LEU A 163 9.34 0.98 -3.67
C LEU A 163 7.97 0.47 -4.14
N SER A 164 6.93 1.32 -4.05
CA SER A 164 5.65 1.17 -4.76
C SER A 164 5.50 2.34 -5.73
N ILE A 165 5.46 2.06 -7.03
CA ILE A 165 5.54 3.09 -8.07
C ILE A 165 4.17 3.23 -8.72
N GLY A 166 3.54 4.38 -8.54
CA GLY A 166 2.23 4.71 -9.10
C GLY A 166 2.28 5.00 -10.60
N VAL A 167 2.55 4.01 -11.41
CA VAL A 167 2.61 4.11 -12.88
C VAL A 167 1.24 4.37 -13.49
N GLN A 168 0.26 3.61 -13.09
CA GLN A 168 -1.13 3.57 -13.53
C GLN A 168 -1.33 3.10 -14.98
N SER A 169 -0.61 3.66 -15.94
CA SER A 169 -0.60 3.31 -17.37
C SER A 169 0.72 3.74 -18.01
N PHE A 170 1.06 3.16 -19.15
CA PHE A 170 2.16 3.61 -20.00
C PHE A 170 1.66 4.36 -21.25
N ASN A 171 0.35 4.56 -21.35
CA ASN A 171 -0.30 5.28 -22.44
C ASN A 171 -0.58 6.73 -22.01
N ASP A 172 -0.03 7.71 -22.74
CA ASP A 172 -0.14 9.14 -22.41
C ASP A 172 -1.58 9.66 -22.41
N ALA A 173 -2.45 9.11 -23.28
CA ALA A 173 -3.85 9.52 -23.31
C ALA A 173 -4.59 9.08 -22.03
N HIS A 174 -4.34 7.85 -21.55
CA HIS A 174 -4.92 7.36 -20.30
C HIS A 174 -4.33 8.07 -19.08
N LEU A 175 -3.03 8.33 -19.06
CA LEU A 175 -2.38 9.12 -18.00
C LEU A 175 -2.97 10.55 -17.92
N SER A 176 -3.18 11.18 -19.08
CA SER A 176 -3.83 12.50 -19.16
C SER A 176 -5.26 12.45 -18.64
N ALA A 177 -6.04 11.44 -19.03
CA ALA A 177 -7.42 11.25 -18.58
C ALA A 177 -7.51 11.03 -17.05
N LEU A 178 -6.51 10.34 -16.47
CA LEU A 178 -6.35 10.17 -15.03
C LEU A 178 -5.82 11.42 -14.31
N GLY A 179 -5.46 12.49 -15.04
CA GLY A 179 -4.90 13.72 -14.47
C GLY A 179 -3.49 13.56 -13.90
N ARG A 180 -2.75 12.52 -14.37
CA ARG A 180 -1.37 12.28 -13.93
C ARG A 180 -0.44 13.38 -14.44
N VAL A 181 0.63 13.62 -13.68
CA VAL A 181 1.64 14.65 -13.99
C VAL A 181 2.84 14.10 -14.78
N HIS A 182 2.95 12.79 -14.90
CA HIS A 182 3.99 12.10 -15.67
C HIS A 182 3.43 11.52 -16.96
N ASP A 183 4.30 11.26 -17.92
CA ASP A 183 4.03 10.57 -19.17
C ASP A 183 4.57 9.13 -19.18
N GLY A 184 4.27 8.38 -20.23
CA GLY A 184 4.70 6.99 -20.38
C GLY A 184 6.22 6.83 -20.47
N ALA A 185 6.95 7.81 -21.00
CA ALA A 185 8.41 7.78 -21.05
C ALA A 185 9.03 7.94 -19.66
N GLN A 186 8.49 8.86 -18.87
CA GLN A 186 8.88 9.05 -17.46
C GLN A 186 8.56 7.81 -16.62
N ALA A 187 7.38 7.19 -16.85
CA ALA A 187 7.00 5.95 -16.19
C ALA A 187 8.01 4.82 -16.45
N ARG A 188 8.41 4.61 -17.74
CA ARG A 188 9.42 3.59 -18.09
C ARG A 188 10.76 3.88 -17.44
N ALA A 189 11.24 5.12 -17.49
CA ALA A 189 12.52 5.50 -16.88
C ALA A 189 12.53 5.32 -15.35
N ALA A 190 11.42 5.60 -14.67
CA ALA A 190 11.30 5.38 -13.24
C ALA A 190 11.33 3.88 -12.88
N VAL A 191 10.64 3.03 -13.65
CA VAL A 191 10.66 1.57 -13.46
C VAL A 191 12.06 1.00 -13.65
N GLU A 192 12.78 1.43 -14.70
CA GLU A 192 14.16 1.01 -14.95
C GLU A 192 15.10 1.40 -13.80
N GLU A 193 14.98 2.61 -13.25
CA GLU A 193 15.81 3.03 -12.13
C GLU A 193 15.44 2.28 -10.84
N ALA A 194 14.16 2.02 -10.59
CA ALA A 194 13.75 1.19 -9.46
C ALA A 194 14.32 -0.22 -9.54
N ALA A 195 14.28 -0.85 -10.72
CA ALA A 195 14.87 -2.17 -10.93
C ALA A 195 16.40 -2.21 -10.73
N ARG A 196 17.09 -1.07 -10.91
CA ARG A 196 18.53 -0.95 -10.61
C ARG A 196 18.83 -0.69 -9.14
N ALA A 197 17.90 0.00 -8.45
CA ALA A 197 18.14 0.48 -7.08
C ALA A 197 17.61 -0.49 -6.00
N PHE A 198 16.61 -1.30 -6.33
CA PHE A 198 15.90 -2.14 -5.37
C PHE A 198 15.80 -3.60 -5.84
N ASP A 199 16.04 -4.52 -4.92
CA ASP A 199 15.83 -5.96 -5.14
C ASP A 199 14.35 -6.32 -5.22
N THR A 200 13.48 -5.50 -4.60
CA THR A 200 12.03 -5.66 -4.65
C THR A 200 11.33 -4.30 -4.82
N PHE A 201 10.38 -4.26 -5.76
CA PHE A 201 9.56 -3.09 -6.03
C PHE A 201 8.19 -3.52 -6.54
N ASN A 202 7.24 -2.63 -6.47
CA ASN A 202 5.89 -2.80 -6.98
C ASN A 202 5.59 -1.79 -8.08
N LEU A 203 4.85 -2.20 -9.09
CA LEU A 203 4.21 -1.31 -10.06
C LEU A 203 2.71 -1.28 -9.75
N ASP A 204 2.18 -0.10 -9.52
CA ASP A 204 0.74 0.11 -9.46
C ASP A 204 0.24 0.43 -10.86
N ILE A 205 -0.63 -0.41 -11.40
CA ILE A 205 -1.28 -0.29 -12.70
C ILE A 205 -2.78 -0.21 -12.49
N MET A 206 -3.48 0.53 -13.32
CA MET A 206 -4.93 0.59 -13.30
C MET A 206 -5.51 0.08 -14.62
N TYR A 207 -6.68 -0.55 -14.55
CA TYR A 207 -7.46 -0.96 -15.72
C TYR A 207 -8.89 -0.43 -15.65
N ALA A 208 -9.67 -0.65 -16.71
CA ALA A 208 -10.99 -0.04 -16.93
C ALA A 208 -10.93 1.51 -16.90
N LEU A 209 -9.85 2.07 -17.47
CA LEU A 209 -9.62 3.50 -17.54
C LEU A 209 -10.58 4.19 -18.51
N PRO A 210 -10.80 5.52 -18.41
CA PRO A 210 -11.63 6.24 -19.34
C PRO A 210 -11.24 5.98 -20.80
N GLY A 211 -12.16 5.40 -21.58
CA GLY A 211 -11.97 5.07 -22.98
C GLY A 211 -10.99 3.93 -23.27
N GLN A 212 -10.52 3.21 -22.26
CA GLN A 212 -9.59 2.09 -22.44
C GLN A 212 -10.27 0.90 -23.11
N THR A 213 -9.62 0.32 -24.12
CA THR A 213 -10.01 -0.93 -24.74
C THR A 213 -9.27 -2.11 -24.10
N LEU A 214 -9.73 -3.35 -24.35
CA LEU A 214 -9.01 -4.56 -23.94
C LEU A 214 -7.58 -4.60 -24.52
N ALA A 215 -7.40 -4.14 -25.76
CA ALA A 215 -6.08 -4.08 -26.38
C ALA A 215 -5.15 -3.08 -25.70
N ASP A 216 -5.67 -1.93 -25.25
CA ASP A 216 -4.89 -0.93 -24.51
C ASP A 216 -4.48 -1.47 -23.12
N CYS A 217 -5.40 -2.13 -22.43
CA CYS A 217 -5.12 -2.80 -21.16
C CYS A 217 -4.03 -3.86 -21.31
N GLU A 218 -4.13 -4.69 -22.35
CA GLU A 218 -3.11 -5.71 -22.65
C GLU A 218 -1.76 -5.07 -22.99
N ALA A 219 -1.73 -3.97 -23.73
CA ALA A 219 -0.49 -3.26 -24.08
C ALA A 219 0.22 -2.68 -22.85
N ASP A 220 -0.53 -2.05 -21.93
CA ASP A 220 -0.02 -1.57 -20.65
C ASP A 220 0.58 -2.71 -19.83
N LEU A 221 -0.16 -3.81 -19.70
CA LEU A 221 0.26 -4.96 -18.93
C LEU A 221 1.50 -5.64 -19.51
N ARG A 222 1.56 -5.84 -20.84
CA ARG A 222 2.75 -6.38 -21.52
C ARG A 222 3.96 -5.48 -21.32
N THR A 223 3.76 -4.17 -21.32
CA THR A 223 4.83 -3.20 -21.04
C THR A 223 5.32 -3.37 -19.59
N ALA A 224 4.41 -3.42 -18.61
CA ALA A 224 4.76 -3.62 -17.21
C ALA A 224 5.52 -4.95 -17.00
N LEU A 225 5.00 -6.05 -17.55
CA LEU A 225 5.61 -7.38 -17.42
C LEU A 225 6.96 -7.49 -18.14
N GLY A 226 7.19 -6.68 -19.18
CA GLY A 226 8.48 -6.58 -19.88
C GLY A 226 9.63 -6.14 -18.98
N PHE A 227 9.35 -5.37 -17.92
CA PHE A 227 10.33 -5.02 -16.89
C PHE A 227 10.59 -6.13 -15.86
N GLN A 228 9.87 -7.25 -15.95
CA GLN A 228 9.99 -8.39 -15.05
C GLN A 228 9.84 -8.02 -13.55
N PRO A 229 8.84 -7.20 -13.17
CA PRO A 229 8.69 -6.76 -11.80
C PRO A 229 8.52 -7.97 -10.87
N PRO A 230 9.08 -7.92 -9.64
CA PRO A 230 8.86 -8.97 -8.65
C PRO A 230 7.44 -8.93 -8.07
N HIS A 231 6.77 -7.78 -8.16
CA HIS A 231 5.43 -7.53 -7.65
C HIS A 231 4.70 -6.52 -8.53
N ILE A 232 3.40 -6.70 -8.73
CA ILE A 232 2.53 -5.77 -9.44
C ILE A 232 1.17 -5.71 -8.77
N SER A 233 0.66 -4.51 -8.56
CA SER A 233 -0.71 -4.25 -8.10
C SER A 233 -1.52 -3.72 -9.26
N ILE A 234 -2.70 -4.32 -9.53
CA ILE A 234 -3.52 -3.96 -10.68
C ILE A 234 -4.92 -3.66 -10.18
N TYR A 235 -5.29 -2.38 -10.21
CA TYR A 235 -6.51 -1.86 -9.63
C TYR A 235 -7.55 -1.58 -10.71
N HIS A 236 -8.79 -2.01 -10.48
CA HIS A 236 -9.95 -1.52 -11.22
C HIS A 236 -10.17 -0.03 -10.90
N LEU A 237 -10.36 0.82 -11.91
CA LEU A 237 -10.75 2.21 -11.66
C LEU A 237 -12.16 2.24 -11.09
N THR A 238 -12.27 2.57 -9.80
CA THR A 238 -13.55 2.77 -9.11
C THR A 238 -13.81 4.26 -8.97
N ILE A 239 -15.06 4.67 -9.19
CA ILE A 239 -15.48 6.06 -9.01
C ILE A 239 -15.92 6.24 -7.56
N GLU A 240 -15.00 6.68 -6.72
CA GLU A 240 -15.20 6.84 -5.29
C GLU A 240 -15.95 8.13 -4.96
N PRO A 241 -16.83 8.12 -3.92
CA PRO A 241 -17.50 9.32 -3.43
C PRO A 241 -16.52 10.44 -3.09
N ASN A 242 -16.99 11.70 -3.18
CA ASN A 242 -16.19 12.89 -2.85
C ASN A 242 -14.98 13.15 -3.77
N THR A 243 -14.92 12.51 -4.92
CA THR A 243 -13.91 12.74 -5.95
C THR A 243 -14.44 13.64 -7.07
N VAL A 244 -13.53 14.18 -7.88
CA VAL A 244 -13.90 14.92 -9.08
C VAL A 244 -14.62 14.02 -10.08
N PHE A 245 -14.20 12.74 -10.20
CA PHE A 245 -14.85 11.75 -11.06
C PHE A 245 -16.27 11.41 -10.58
N ALA A 246 -16.55 11.42 -9.27
CA ALA A 246 -17.92 11.26 -8.79
C ALA A 246 -18.83 12.44 -9.20
N LYS A 247 -18.27 13.64 -9.21
CA LYS A 247 -19.01 14.85 -9.62
C LYS A 247 -19.17 14.98 -11.15
N TYR A 248 -18.16 14.56 -11.88
CA TYR A 248 -18.08 14.62 -13.35
C TYR A 248 -17.56 13.27 -13.87
N PRO A 249 -18.44 12.24 -13.91
CA PRO A 249 -18.01 10.90 -14.26
C PRO A 249 -17.46 10.82 -15.69
N PRO A 250 -16.26 10.30 -15.90
CA PRO A 250 -15.78 9.99 -17.23
C PRO A 250 -16.53 8.76 -17.79
N ARG A 251 -16.50 8.59 -19.10
CA ARG A 251 -16.97 7.35 -19.71
C ARG A 251 -15.92 6.27 -19.48
N VAL A 252 -16.27 5.25 -18.69
CA VAL A 252 -15.46 4.05 -18.45
C VAL A 252 -16.02 2.85 -19.25
N PRO A 253 -15.23 1.77 -19.44
CA PRO A 253 -15.73 0.52 -20.01
C PRO A 253 -16.91 -0.04 -19.22
N GLU A 254 -17.79 -0.76 -19.93
CA GLU A 254 -18.90 -1.50 -19.30
C GLU A 254 -18.35 -2.69 -18.49
N ASP A 255 -19.18 -3.24 -17.59
CA ASP A 255 -18.78 -4.32 -16.69
C ASP A 255 -18.21 -5.54 -17.44
N ASP A 256 -18.86 -5.94 -18.55
CA ASP A 256 -18.40 -7.09 -19.35
C ASP A 256 -17.00 -6.85 -19.94
N ASP A 257 -16.71 -5.64 -20.40
CA ASP A 257 -15.39 -5.26 -20.90
C ASP A 257 -14.35 -5.26 -19.77
N ALA A 258 -14.73 -4.76 -18.59
CA ALA A 258 -13.85 -4.76 -17.41
C ALA A 258 -13.56 -6.19 -16.92
N TYR A 259 -14.54 -7.10 -16.98
CA TYR A 259 -14.33 -8.53 -16.70
C TYR A 259 -13.39 -9.17 -17.71
N ALA A 260 -13.56 -8.90 -19.01
CA ALA A 260 -12.65 -9.39 -20.04
C ALA A 260 -11.21 -8.90 -19.80
N MET A 261 -11.02 -7.66 -19.35
CA MET A 261 -9.70 -7.13 -18.96
C MET A 261 -9.14 -7.90 -17.76
N LEU A 262 -9.94 -8.16 -16.71
CA LEU A 262 -9.50 -8.90 -15.52
C LEU A 262 -9.09 -10.35 -15.85
N ASP A 263 -9.82 -11.03 -16.72
CA ASP A 263 -9.47 -12.37 -17.19
C ASP A 263 -8.11 -12.34 -17.92
N ARG A 264 -7.92 -11.34 -18.79
CA ARG A 264 -6.67 -11.18 -19.51
C ARG A 264 -5.49 -10.83 -18.62
N ILE A 265 -5.72 -9.99 -17.59
CA ILE A 265 -4.74 -9.68 -16.55
C ILE A 265 -4.30 -10.95 -15.83
N THR A 266 -5.26 -11.78 -15.41
CA THR A 266 -4.99 -13.03 -14.68
C THR A 266 -4.18 -14.02 -15.53
N GLU A 267 -4.51 -14.14 -16.81
CA GLU A 267 -3.77 -15.00 -17.75
C GLU A 267 -2.32 -14.54 -17.93
N LEU A 268 -2.11 -13.24 -18.23
CA LEU A 268 -0.79 -12.71 -18.54
C LEU A 268 0.13 -12.65 -17.31
N THR A 269 -0.39 -12.28 -16.14
CA THR A 269 0.38 -12.30 -14.91
C THR A 269 0.77 -13.72 -14.50
N GLY A 270 -0.17 -14.69 -14.63
CA GLY A 270 0.10 -16.10 -14.40
C GLY A 270 1.20 -16.66 -15.34
N ALA A 271 1.11 -16.35 -16.62
CA ALA A 271 2.13 -16.74 -17.62
C ALA A 271 3.51 -16.11 -17.33
N ALA A 272 3.55 -14.93 -16.70
CA ALA A 272 4.79 -14.25 -16.27
C ALA A 272 5.33 -14.78 -14.91
N GLY A 273 4.66 -15.74 -14.27
CA GLY A 273 5.06 -16.31 -12.98
C GLY A 273 4.72 -15.44 -11.78
N LEU A 274 3.75 -14.55 -11.92
CA LEU A 274 3.20 -13.71 -10.85
C LEU A 274 1.89 -14.33 -10.36
N ALA A 275 1.86 -14.85 -9.14
CA ALA A 275 0.66 -15.43 -8.53
C ALA A 275 -0.15 -14.35 -7.81
N ARG A 276 -1.45 -14.30 -8.07
CA ARG A 276 -2.38 -13.45 -7.31
C ARG A 276 -2.45 -13.95 -5.87
N TYR A 277 -2.27 -13.08 -4.88
CA TYR A 277 -2.31 -13.46 -3.46
C TYR A 277 -3.30 -12.66 -2.63
N GLU A 278 -3.85 -11.59 -3.18
CA GLU A 278 -4.96 -10.81 -2.65
C GLU A 278 -5.75 -10.20 -3.81
N VAL A 279 -6.73 -9.32 -3.55
CA VAL A 279 -7.70 -8.83 -4.56
C VAL A 279 -7.01 -8.19 -5.77
N SER A 280 -5.98 -7.37 -5.56
CA SER A 280 -5.34 -6.57 -6.62
C SER A 280 -3.87 -6.89 -6.84
N ALA A 281 -3.22 -7.66 -5.95
CA ALA A 281 -1.78 -7.83 -6.01
C ALA A 281 -1.34 -9.22 -6.48
N TYR A 282 -0.31 -9.20 -7.30
CA TYR A 282 0.34 -10.37 -7.90
C TYR A 282 1.83 -10.31 -7.60
N ALA A 283 2.44 -11.44 -7.21
CA ALA A 283 3.85 -11.48 -6.83
C ALA A 283 4.53 -12.77 -7.27
N ARG A 284 5.83 -12.67 -7.53
CA ARG A 284 6.72 -13.83 -7.59
C ARG A 284 6.90 -14.44 -6.19
N ALA A 285 7.28 -15.68 -6.12
CA ALA A 285 7.58 -16.34 -4.84
C ALA A 285 8.62 -15.53 -4.04
N GLY A 286 8.33 -15.25 -2.76
CA GLY A 286 9.20 -14.46 -1.88
C GLY A 286 9.04 -12.93 -1.97
N HIS A 287 8.20 -12.40 -2.88
CA HIS A 287 8.05 -10.95 -3.07
C HIS A 287 6.66 -10.39 -2.72
N ARG A 288 5.83 -11.16 -1.99
CA ARG A 288 4.56 -10.64 -1.48
C ARG A 288 4.82 -9.49 -0.50
N SER A 289 4.05 -8.41 -0.59
CA SER A 289 4.14 -7.29 0.36
C SER A 289 3.74 -7.75 1.77
N ARG A 290 4.63 -7.58 2.73
CA ARG A 290 4.36 -7.90 4.15
C ARG A 290 3.25 -7.01 4.71
N HIS A 291 3.22 -5.75 4.30
CA HIS A 291 2.16 -4.81 4.68
C HIS A 291 0.79 -5.30 4.21
N ASN A 292 0.64 -5.65 2.91
CA ASN A 292 -0.63 -6.17 2.38
C ASN A 292 -1.03 -7.46 3.08
N GLN A 293 -0.09 -8.41 3.24
CA GLN A 293 -0.36 -9.67 3.93
C GLN A 293 -0.85 -9.44 5.37
N ASN A 294 -0.26 -8.47 6.08
CA ASN A 294 -0.67 -8.13 7.44
C ASN A 294 -2.15 -7.70 7.48
N TYR A 295 -2.60 -6.86 6.55
CA TYR A 295 -4.02 -6.47 6.44
C TYR A 295 -4.92 -7.66 6.17
N TRP A 296 -4.60 -8.47 5.15
CA TRP A 296 -5.42 -9.61 4.75
C TRP A 296 -5.45 -10.75 5.78
N GLN A 297 -4.48 -10.81 6.66
CA GLN A 297 -4.43 -11.75 7.79
C GLN A 297 -4.94 -11.15 9.10
N PHE A 298 -5.62 -10.01 9.02
CA PHE A 298 -6.16 -9.29 10.18
C PHE A 298 -5.11 -8.92 11.24
N GLY A 299 -3.87 -8.70 10.82
CA GLY A 299 -2.79 -8.21 11.67
C GLY A 299 -3.08 -6.81 12.21
N ASP A 300 -2.28 -6.39 13.19
CA ASP A 300 -2.37 -5.05 13.76
C ASP A 300 -1.53 -4.07 12.97
N TYR A 301 -1.98 -2.83 12.95
CA TYR A 301 -1.19 -1.72 12.42
C TYR A 301 -1.41 -0.46 13.23
N LEU A 302 -0.32 0.25 13.50
CA LEU A 302 -0.32 1.60 14.03
C LEU A 302 -0.18 2.57 12.87
N GLY A 303 -1.08 3.52 12.75
CA GLY A 303 -0.98 4.62 11.79
C GLY A 303 -0.57 5.90 12.50
N ILE A 304 0.38 6.63 11.93
CA ILE A 304 0.79 7.96 12.38
C ILE A 304 0.72 8.97 11.24
N GLY A 305 0.49 10.22 11.59
CA GLY A 305 0.33 11.32 10.65
C GLY A 305 -1.12 11.67 10.35
N ALA A 306 -1.34 12.83 9.74
CA ALA A 306 -2.66 13.43 9.51
C ALA A 306 -3.54 12.58 8.58
N GLY A 307 -4.55 11.90 9.13
CA GLY A 307 -5.48 11.03 8.41
C GLY A 307 -5.09 9.55 8.39
N ALA A 308 -4.04 9.16 9.11
CA ALA A 308 -3.71 7.75 9.30
C ALA A 308 -4.75 7.05 10.19
N HIS A 309 -5.03 5.79 9.91
CA HIS A 309 -5.87 4.92 10.71
C HIS A 309 -5.04 3.86 11.41
N SER A 310 -5.54 3.35 12.54
CA SER A 310 -4.93 2.26 13.28
C SER A 310 -5.95 1.16 13.56
N LYS A 311 -5.45 -0.08 13.63
CA LYS A 311 -6.21 -1.23 14.18
C LYS A 311 -5.28 -1.97 15.13
N LEU A 312 -5.59 -1.97 16.41
CA LEU A 312 -4.78 -2.59 17.46
C LEU A 312 -5.63 -3.57 18.27
N SER A 313 -5.08 -4.75 18.51
CA SER A 313 -5.69 -5.78 19.35
C SER A 313 -5.05 -5.74 20.72
N PHE A 314 -5.89 -5.78 21.76
CA PHE A 314 -5.47 -5.81 23.16
C PHE A 314 -5.86 -7.17 23.74
N ALA A 315 -4.91 -7.84 24.41
CA ALA A 315 -5.20 -9.01 25.22
C ALA A 315 -5.67 -8.54 26.60
N HIS A 316 -6.84 -9.00 27.04
CA HIS A 316 -7.38 -8.80 28.39
C HIS A 316 -7.50 -10.14 29.11
#